data_e46ff72d320002142038e706fe65f81f
#
_entry.id   e46ff72d320002142038e706fe65f81f
#
_cell.length_a   1.000
_cell.length_b   1.000
_cell.length_c   1.000
_cell.angle_alpha   90.00
_cell.angle_beta   90.00
_cell.angle_gamma   90.00
#
_symmetry.space_group_name_H-M   'P 1'
#
loop_
_entity.id
_entity.type
_entity.pdbx_description
1 polymer ?
#
loop_
_entity_poly.entity_id
_entity_poly.type
_entity_poly.pdbx_seq_one_letter_code
_entity_poly.pdbx_strand_id
1 'polypeptide(L)'
;MTKRCIQKLIFDMNRKAFTLIELLVVVAIIGILAAVGVVAYTGYTIRAKDTVLKKNHDIVLKFIMTKSMECEIGNEKITFKDASGNNSDYSCSSTNKSDFANKLKTHVNNHICKNIYRSNRGCMELTGGYIEEAIAVDITTGRKKCAIYVQTFVDKKINDPPWEYGGTIFEMPSWC
;
A
#
# COMPACT_ATOMS: atom_id res chain seq x y z
N MET A 1 -18.12 -78.57 14.75
CA MET A 1 -18.04 -78.05 13.39
C MET A 1 -18.90 -76.80 13.31
N THR A 2 -18.30 -75.60 13.46
CA THR A 2 -18.99 -74.33 13.58
C THR A 2 -18.89 -73.62 12.27
N LYS A 3 -19.94 -73.54 11.47
CA LYS A 3 -20.02 -72.68 10.29
C LYS A 3 -20.29 -71.28 10.74
N ARG A 4 -19.27 -70.41 10.66
CA ARG A 4 -19.44 -68.96 10.83
C ARG A 4 -20.17 -68.41 9.62
N CYS A 5 -21.40 -67.89 9.87
CA CYS A 5 -22.16 -67.14 8.94
C CYS A 5 -21.52 -65.77 8.84
N ILE A 6 -20.78 -65.54 7.76
CA ILE A 6 -20.29 -64.19 7.44
C ILE A 6 -21.47 -63.40 6.87
N GLN A 7 -22.09 -62.62 7.74
CA GLN A 7 -23.15 -61.71 7.36
C GLN A 7 -22.52 -60.58 6.54
N LYS A 8 -22.70 -60.64 5.24
CA LYS A 8 -22.30 -59.65 4.28
C LYS A 8 -23.14 -58.40 4.52
N LEU A 9 -22.59 -57.47 5.27
CA LEU A 9 -23.14 -56.11 5.39
C LEU A 9 -23.05 -55.46 3.99
N ILE A 10 -24.10 -55.64 3.21
CA ILE A 10 -24.33 -54.85 1.99
C ILE A 10 -24.76 -53.50 2.49
N PHE A 11 -23.79 -52.59 2.58
CA PHE A 11 -24.06 -51.16 2.75
C PHE A 11 -24.70 -50.72 1.44
N ASP A 12 -26.02 -50.75 1.42
CA ASP A 12 -26.82 -50.20 0.31
C ASP A 12 -26.69 -48.70 0.32
N MET A 13 -25.57 -48.21 -0.19
CA MET A 13 -25.41 -46.82 -0.53
C MET A 13 -26.32 -46.53 -1.71
N ASN A 14 -27.47 -46.04 -1.41
CA ASN A 14 -28.41 -45.47 -2.40
C ASN A 14 -27.71 -44.27 -3.11
N ARG A 15 -26.80 -44.59 -4.00
CA ARG A 15 -26.08 -43.62 -4.85
C ARG A 15 -27.08 -43.10 -5.84
N LYS A 16 -27.72 -42.01 -5.48
CA LYS A 16 -28.44 -41.19 -6.46
C LYS A 16 -27.39 -40.74 -7.49
N ALA A 17 -27.40 -41.39 -8.65
CA ALA A 17 -26.54 -41.00 -9.74
C ALA A 17 -27.06 -39.66 -10.27
N PHE A 18 -26.16 -38.63 -10.32
CA PHE A 18 -26.46 -37.36 -10.93
C PHE A 18 -26.77 -37.56 -12.42
N THR A 19 -27.80 -36.90 -12.87
CA THR A 19 -28.10 -36.84 -14.32
C THR A 19 -27.12 -35.89 -15.01
N LEU A 20 -26.82 -36.21 -16.27
CA LEU A 20 -25.91 -35.40 -17.08
C LEU A 20 -26.43 -33.93 -17.23
N ILE A 21 -27.76 -33.77 -17.28
CA ILE A 21 -28.38 -32.46 -17.38
C ILE A 21 -28.26 -31.65 -16.09
N GLU A 22 -28.35 -32.25 -14.91
CA GLU A 22 -28.15 -31.58 -13.63
C GLU A 22 -26.73 -31.02 -13.54
N LEU A 23 -25.71 -31.78 -13.95
CA LEU A 23 -24.33 -31.32 -13.96
C LEU A 23 -24.15 -30.18 -14.97
N LEU A 24 -24.72 -30.29 -16.16
CA LEU A 24 -24.60 -29.29 -17.22
C LEU A 24 -25.22 -27.94 -16.81
N VAL A 25 -26.40 -27.96 -16.18
CA VAL A 25 -27.05 -26.74 -15.70
C VAL A 25 -26.23 -26.08 -14.58
N VAL A 26 -25.67 -26.85 -13.66
CA VAL A 26 -24.84 -26.31 -12.58
C VAL A 26 -23.60 -25.62 -13.12
N VAL A 27 -22.85 -26.25 -14.03
CA VAL A 27 -21.65 -25.65 -14.61
C VAL A 27 -21.97 -24.41 -15.45
N ALA A 28 -23.11 -24.39 -16.12
CA ALA A 28 -23.57 -23.22 -16.88
C ALA A 28 -23.84 -22.02 -15.95
N ILE A 29 -24.53 -22.25 -14.82
CA ILE A 29 -24.80 -21.19 -13.83
C ILE A 29 -23.50 -20.70 -13.20
N ILE A 30 -22.61 -21.59 -12.79
CA ILE A 30 -21.31 -21.22 -12.22
C ILE A 30 -20.49 -20.41 -13.24
N GLY A 31 -20.51 -20.80 -14.52
CA GLY A 31 -19.82 -20.08 -15.58
C GLY A 31 -20.30 -18.63 -15.73
N ILE A 32 -21.61 -18.41 -15.70
CA ILE A 32 -22.19 -17.07 -15.78
C ILE A 32 -21.82 -16.24 -14.53
N LEU A 33 -21.97 -16.81 -13.34
CA LEU A 33 -21.64 -16.12 -12.10
C LEU A 33 -20.15 -15.78 -11.99
N ALA A 34 -19.28 -16.68 -12.43
CA ALA A 34 -17.84 -16.46 -12.45
C ALA A 34 -17.45 -15.32 -13.40
N ALA A 35 -18.06 -15.26 -14.59
CA ALA A 35 -17.79 -14.21 -15.57
C ALA A 35 -18.10 -12.79 -15.02
N VAL A 36 -19.24 -12.63 -14.36
CA VAL A 36 -19.62 -11.35 -13.74
C VAL A 36 -18.79 -11.07 -12.48
N GLY A 37 -18.54 -12.11 -11.66
CA GLY A 37 -17.81 -11.98 -10.40
C GLY A 37 -16.38 -11.49 -10.58
N VAL A 38 -15.65 -11.97 -11.59
CA VAL A 38 -14.25 -11.57 -11.85
C VAL A 38 -14.15 -10.06 -12.16
N VAL A 39 -15.03 -9.55 -12.99
CA VAL A 39 -15.02 -8.12 -13.38
C VAL A 39 -15.33 -7.23 -12.18
N ALA A 40 -16.33 -7.58 -11.39
CA ALA A 40 -16.67 -6.82 -10.18
C ALA A 40 -15.54 -6.86 -9.14
N TYR A 41 -14.90 -8.02 -8.94
CA TYR A 41 -13.83 -8.20 -7.99
C TYR A 41 -12.58 -7.38 -8.34
N THR A 42 -12.18 -7.34 -9.62
CA THR A 42 -11.03 -6.55 -10.07
C THR A 42 -11.26 -5.05 -9.84
N GLY A 43 -12.44 -4.54 -10.15
CA GLY A 43 -12.78 -3.15 -9.87
C GLY A 43 -12.75 -2.79 -8.38
N TYR A 44 -13.23 -3.69 -7.53
CA TYR A 44 -13.19 -3.50 -6.08
C TYR A 44 -11.76 -3.49 -5.53
N THR A 45 -10.91 -4.41 -5.97
CA THR A 45 -9.52 -4.50 -5.49
C THR A 45 -8.69 -3.28 -5.89
N ILE A 46 -8.89 -2.72 -7.07
CA ILE A 46 -8.22 -1.49 -7.50
C ILE A 46 -8.63 -0.32 -6.58
N ARG A 47 -9.93 -0.11 -6.39
CA ARG A 47 -10.43 0.97 -5.50
C ARG A 47 -9.95 0.82 -4.06
N ALA A 48 -9.87 -0.41 -3.57
CA ALA A 48 -9.34 -0.69 -2.23
C ALA A 48 -7.85 -0.29 -2.11
N LYS A 49 -7.04 -0.62 -3.12
CA LYS A 49 -5.64 -0.21 -3.19
C LYS A 49 -5.50 1.31 -3.22
N ASP A 50 -6.27 2.00 -4.04
CA ASP A 50 -6.26 3.46 -4.11
C ASP A 50 -6.59 4.10 -2.76
N THR A 51 -7.58 3.55 -2.06
CA THR A 51 -7.95 4.03 -0.73
C THR A 51 -6.81 3.85 0.28
N VAL A 52 -6.11 2.72 0.23
CA VAL A 52 -4.94 2.48 1.11
C VAL A 52 -3.80 3.43 0.75
N LEU A 53 -3.54 3.67 -0.54
CA LEU A 53 -2.50 4.58 -0.97
C LEU A 53 -2.77 6.01 -0.48
N LYS A 54 -4.01 6.49 -0.60
CA LYS A 54 -4.45 7.78 -0.07
C LYS A 54 -4.24 7.87 1.44
N LYS A 55 -4.61 6.82 2.17
CA LYS A 55 -4.41 6.77 3.62
C LYS A 55 -2.93 6.76 4.01
N ASN A 56 -2.10 6.05 3.27
CA ASN A 56 -0.65 6.07 3.47
C ASN A 56 -0.07 7.48 3.25
N HIS A 57 -0.55 8.20 2.23
CA HIS A 57 -0.20 9.60 2.01
C HIS A 57 -0.47 10.46 3.25
N ASP A 58 -1.68 10.39 3.79
CA ASP A 58 -2.07 11.17 4.97
C ASP A 58 -1.22 10.83 6.21
N ILE A 59 -0.86 9.55 6.37
CA ILE A 59 0.00 9.10 7.47
C ILE A 59 1.41 9.66 7.31
N VAL A 60 2.00 9.55 6.12
CA VAL A 60 3.34 10.09 5.83
C VAL A 60 3.37 11.60 6.01
N LEU A 61 2.33 12.27 5.53
CA LEU A 61 2.15 13.70 5.69
C LEU A 61 2.17 14.12 7.16
N LYS A 62 1.34 13.49 7.99
CA LYS A 62 1.27 13.76 9.43
C LYS A 62 2.60 13.45 10.12
N PHE A 63 3.28 12.38 9.71
CA PHE A 63 4.58 12.03 10.24
C PHE A 63 5.62 13.12 9.96
N ILE A 64 5.68 13.62 8.73
CA ILE A 64 6.58 14.72 8.34
C ILE A 64 6.28 15.98 9.16
N MET A 65 5.00 16.35 9.29
CA MET A 65 4.56 17.48 10.12
C MET A 65 5.02 17.34 11.56
N THR A 66 4.80 16.17 12.15
CA THR A 66 5.20 15.92 13.54
C THR A 66 6.72 16.08 13.71
N LYS A 67 7.50 15.52 12.79
CA LYS A 67 8.95 15.65 12.82
C LYS A 67 9.44 17.08 12.62
N SER A 68 8.77 17.84 11.77
CA SER A 68 9.04 19.26 11.61
C SER A 68 8.77 20.05 12.89
N MET A 69 7.61 19.80 13.52
CA MET A 69 7.25 20.44 14.79
C MET A 69 8.23 20.11 15.94
N GLU A 70 8.76 18.90 15.99
CA GLU A 70 9.77 18.54 17.01
C GLU A 70 10.98 19.49 16.97
N CYS A 71 11.43 19.91 15.79
CA CYS A 71 12.50 20.90 15.65
C CYS A 71 12.04 22.32 16.01
N GLU A 72 10.81 22.70 15.68
CA GLU A 72 10.28 24.05 15.97
C GLU A 72 10.13 24.31 17.46
N ILE A 73 9.74 23.30 18.24
CA ILE A 73 9.60 23.43 19.69
C ILE A 73 10.93 23.38 20.45
N GLY A 74 12.06 23.34 19.70
CA GLY A 74 13.40 23.46 20.26
C GLY A 74 14.12 22.15 20.52
N ASN A 75 13.68 21.04 20.00
CA ASN A 75 14.46 19.82 20.06
C ASN A 75 15.74 19.97 19.23
N GLU A 76 16.88 19.55 19.78
CA GLU A 76 18.16 19.60 19.06
C GLU A 76 18.23 18.61 17.90
N LYS A 77 17.48 17.52 18.02
CA LYS A 77 17.46 16.44 17.02
C LYS A 77 16.10 15.76 16.95
N ILE A 78 15.83 15.20 15.80
CA ILE A 78 14.71 14.30 15.56
C ILE A 78 15.22 12.90 15.24
N THR A 79 14.50 11.88 15.71
CA THR A 79 14.90 10.48 15.55
C THR A 79 14.05 9.79 14.51
N PHE A 80 14.71 9.18 13.55
CA PHE A 80 14.16 8.20 12.64
C PHE A 80 14.58 6.78 13.04
N LYS A 81 14.10 5.78 12.35
CA LYS A 81 14.60 4.42 12.46
C LYS A 81 15.22 4.00 11.13
N ASP A 82 16.37 3.33 11.21
CA ASP A 82 17.00 2.70 10.06
C ASP A 82 16.27 1.42 9.62
N ALA A 83 16.75 0.75 8.57
CA ALA A 83 16.16 -0.48 8.07
C ALA A 83 16.17 -1.64 9.10
N SER A 84 17.07 -1.62 10.05
CA SER A 84 17.21 -2.61 11.13
C SER A 84 16.40 -2.26 12.38
N GLY A 85 15.78 -1.08 12.42
CA GLY A 85 15.00 -0.59 13.55
C GLY A 85 15.81 0.19 14.60
N ASN A 86 17.10 0.44 14.37
CA ASN A 86 17.92 1.27 15.25
C ASN A 86 17.60 2.75 15.05
N ASN A 87 17.90 3.54 16.07
CA ASN A 87 17.73 4.98 16.00
C ASN A 87 18.76 5.62 15.06
N SER A 88 18.27 6.49 14.19
CA SER A 88 19.04 7.28 13.24
C SER A 88 18.68 8.75 13.41
N ASP A 89 19.50 9.47 14.15
CA ASP A 89 19.20 10.86 14.49
C ASP A 89 19.55 11.83 13.36
N TYR A 90 18.76 12.89 13.24
CA TYR A 90 19.01 14.03 12.37
C TYR A 90 18.99 15.30 13.22
N SER A 91 20.06 16.11 13.11
CA SER A 91 20.14 17.38 13.85
C SER A 91 19.21 18.42 13.24
N CYS A 92 18.42 19.09 14.07
CA CYS A 92 17.53 20.18 13.64
C CYS A 92 18.30 21.43 13.13
N SER A 93 19.59 21.56 13.49
CA SER A 93 20.47 22.60 12.95
C SER A 93 21.15 22.23 11.63
N SER A 94 20.94 20.99 11.14
CA SER A 94 21.57 20.53 9.90
C SER A 94 20.91 21.12 8.69
N THR A 95 21.70 21.57 7.73
CA THR A 95 21.25 22.03 6.39
C THR A 95 21.30 20.91 5.35
N ASN A 96 21.65 19.68 5.75
CA ASN A 96 21.77 18.55 4.82
C ASN A 96 20.43 17.91 4.50
N LYS A 97 19.75 18.46 3.51
CA LYS A 97 18.42 18.00 3.07
C LYS A 97 18.42 16.56 2.52
N SER A 98 19.51 16.15 1.89
CA SER A 98 19.63 14.79 1.35
C SER A 98 19.68 13.76 2.47
N ASP A 99 20.37 14.06 3.58
CA ASP A 99 20.40 13.18 4.76
C ASP A 99 19.01 13.06 5.38
N PHE A 100 18.32 14.19 5.57
CA PHE A 100 16.94 14.20 6.04
C PHE A 100 16.03 13.33 5.17
N ALA A 101 16.05 13.56 3.85
CA ALA A 101 15.25 12.84 2.88
C ALA A 101 15.49 11.33 2.92
N ASN A 102 16.76 10.93 2.96
CA ASN A 102 17.14 9.52 3.00
C ASN A 102 16.72 8.83 4.31
N LYS A 103 16.88 9.49 5.46
CA LYS A 103 16.41 8.99 6.76
C LYS A 103 14.88 8.87 6.79
N LEU A 104 14.18 9.86 6.28
CA LEU A 104 12.72 9.86 6.14
C LEU A 104 12.27 8.70 5.26
N LYS A 105 12.84 8.56 4.05
CA LYS A 105 12.52 7.48 3.13
C LYS A 105 12.74 6.11 3.76
N THR A 106 13.88 5.92 4.41
CA THR A 106 14.23 4.66 5.06
C THR A 106 13.24 4.33 6.16
N HIS A 107 12.91 5.30 7.01
CA HIS A 107 11.95 5.11 8.09
C HIS A 107 10.55 4.78 7.58
N VAL A 108 10.06 5.56 6.62
CA VAL A 108 8.72 5.38 6.05
C VAL A 108 8.56 4.01 5.39
N ASN A 109 9.51 3.62 4.56
CA ASN A 109 9.44 2.37 3.80
C ASN A 109 9.58 1.10 4.65
N ASN A 110 10.27 1.19 5.78
CA ASN A 110 10.49 0.03 6.64
C ASN A 110 9.48 -0.06 7.80
N HIS A 111 8.99 1.08 8.30
CA HIS A 111 8.25 1.12 9.56
C HIS A 111 6.84 1.71 9.47
N ILE A 112 6.51 2.48 8.42
CA ILE A 112 5.20 3.12 8.31
C ILE A 112 4.32 2.45 7.29
N CYS A 113 4.77 2.32 6.04
CA CYS A 113 3.95 1.77 4.96
C CYS A 113 4.75 0.91 3.99
N LYS A 114 4.01 0.05 3.26
CA LYS A 114 4.56 -0.75 2.17
C LYS A 114 3.84 -0.42 0.87
N ASN A 115 4.54 -0.54 -0.25
CA ASN A 115 3.91 -0.39 -1.55
C ASN A 115 2.95 -1.56 -1.79
N ILE A 116 1.69 -1.23 -2.04
CA ILE A 116 0.61 -2.21 -2.23
C ILE A 116 0.45 -2.67 -3.67
N TYR A 117 1.07 -1.96 -4.61
CA TYR A 117 1.05 -2.30 -6.03
C TYR A 117 2.29 -3.12 -6.43
N ARG A 118 3.45 -2.78 -5.86
CA ARG A 118 4.75 -3.38 -6.21
C ARG A 118 5.52 -3.78 -4.96
N SER A 119 5.62 -5.06 -4.70
CA SER A 119 6.29 -5.60 -3.51
C SER A 119 7.81 -5.32 -3.46
N ASN A 120 8.41 -5.01 -4.62
CA ASN A 120 9.84 -4.70 -4.75
C ASN A 120 10.18 -3.20 -4.60
N ARG A 121 9.18 -2.35 -4.34
CA ARG A 121 9.37 -0.91 -4.14
C ARG A 121 8.90 -0.48 -2.76
N GLY A 122 9.49 0.60 -2.27
CA GLY A 122 8.98 1.30 -1.10
C GLY A 122 7.63 1.97 -1.39
N CYS A 123 6.89 2.31 -0.35
CA CYS A 123 5.67 3.10 -0.51
C CYS A 123 5.98 4.58 -0.77
N MET A 124 7.18 5.04 -0.39
CA MET A 124 7.66 6.40 -0.58
C MET A 124 8.94 6.40 -1.43
N GLU A 125 9.02 7.29 -2.40
CA GLU A 125 10.20 7.51 -3.22
C GLU A 125 10.60 8.99 -3.19
N LEU A 126 11.93 9.23 -3.26
CA LEU A 126 12.48 10.57 -3.36
C LEU A 126 12.67 10.90 -4.83
N THR A 127 11.88 11.84 -5.35
CA THR A 127 11.97 12.25 -6.74
C THR A 127 11.31 13.59 -6.97
N GLY A 128 11.86 14.38 -7.87
CA GLY A 128 11.22 15.56 -8.43
C GLY A 128 10.29 15.27 -9.61
N GLY A 129 10.00 14.01 -9.86
CA GLY A 129 9.19 13.57 -10.99
C GLY A 129 8.02 12.67 -10.60
N TYR A 130 7.22 12.39 -11.61
CA TYR A 130 6.06 11.52 -11.53
C TYR A 130 6.45 10.06 -11.22
N ILE A 131 5.88 9.49 -10.16
CA ILE A 131 5.95 8.05 -9.87
C ILE A 131 4.55 7.51 -9.70
N GLU A 132 4.16 6.59 -10.58
CA GLU A 132 2.90 5.85 -10.44
C GLU A 132 2.93 4.94 -9.21
N GLU A 133 1.81 4.83 -8.51
CA GLU A 133 1.56 3.85 -7.45
C GLU A 133 2.46 4.00 -6.21
N ALA A 134 3.02 5.18 -5.98
CA ALA A 134 3.84 5.49 -4.82
C ALA A 134 3.61 6.92 -4.32
N ILE A 135 4.07 7.19 -3.10
CA ILE A 135 4.12 8.54 -2.55
C ILE A 135 5.43 9.16 -2.99
N ALA A 136 5.37 10.14 -3.86
CA ALA A 136 6.52 10.92 -4.27
C ALA A 136 6.78 12.04 -3.25
N VAL A 137 8.01 12.13 -2.74
CA VAL A 137 8.44 13.23 -1.89
C VAL A 137 9.60 13.93 -2.57
N ASP A 138 9.41 15.18 -2.88
CA ASP A 138 10.43 16.05 -3.42
C ASP A 138 10.80 17.12 -2.38
N ILE A 139 12.10 17.25 -2.14
CA ILE A 139 12.64 18.30 -1.28
C ILE A 139 13.36 19.28 -2.19
N THR A 140 12.59 20.21 -2.76
CA THR A 140 13.15 21.17 -3.70
C THR A 140 13.63 22.45 -3.01
N THR A 141 14.66 23.03 -3.61
CA THR A 141 15.14 24.38 -3.31
C THR A 141 14.49 25.43 -4.22
N GLY A 142 13.33 25.08 -4.79
CA GLY A 142 12.59 25.92 -5.73
C GLY A 142 12.17 27.28 -5.14
N ARG A 143 11.31 28.01 -5.81
CA ARG A 143 10.91 29.40 -5.58
C ARG A 143 10.70 29.85 -4.13
N LYS A 144 10.52 28.92 -3.19
CA LYS A 144 10.54 29.15 -1.74
C LYS A 144 11.60 28.25 -1.12
N LYS A 145 12.49 28.82 -0.32
CA LYS A 145 13.52 28.07 0.40
C LYS A 145 12.84 26.98 1.21
N CYS A 146 13.24 25.72 1.00
CA CYS A 146 12.83 24.57 1.81
C CYS A 146 11.35 24.22 1.84
N ALA A 147 10.85 23.73 0.74
CA ALA A 147 9.53 23.11 0.69
C ALA A 147 9.67 21.59 0.49
N ILE A 148 8.90 20.84 1.25
CA ILE A 148 8.70 19.41 1.01
C ILE A 148 7.37 19.25 0.25
N TYR A 149 7.47 18.68 -0.93
CA TYR A 149 6.29 18.30 -1.72
C TYR A 149 5.99 16.84 -1.49
N VAL A 150 4.80 16.56 -1.01
CA VAL A 150 4.30 15.18 -0.90
C VAL A 150 3.19 15.00 -1.93
N GLN A 151 3.42 14.17 -2.91
CA GLN A 151 2.48 13.89 -4.00
C GLN A 151 2.16 12.40 -4.06
N THR A 152 0.94 12.07 -4.41
CA THR A 152 0.52 10.68 -4.62
C THR A 152 -0.25 10.58 -5.92
N PHE A 153 0.20 9.70 -6.78
CA PHE A 153 -0.43 9.42 -8.07
C PHE A 153 -1.12 8.07 -8.01
N VAL A 154 -2.39 8.07 -8.30
CA VAL A 154 -3.24 6.89 -8.37
C VAL A 154 -3.31 6.40 -9.82
N ASP A 155 -3.42 5.10 -10.05
CA ASP A 155 -3.30 4.44 -11.35
C ASP A 155 -4.14 5.10 -12.46
N LYS A 156 -3.50 5.27 -13.64
CA LYS A 156 -3.98 5.97 -14.83
C LYS A 156 -5.02 5.20 -15.67
N LYS A 157 -5.47 4.03 -15.25
CA LYS A 157 -6.29 3.13 -16.10
C LYS A 157 -7.74 3.52 -16.29
N ILE A 158 -8.23 4.58 -15.69
CA ILE A 158 -9.60 5.05 -15.84
C ILE A 158 -9.58 6.46 -16.44
N ASN A 159 -9.47 6.54 -17.78
CA ASN A 159 -9.83 7.68 -18.64
C ASN A 159 -9.76 9.05 -17.96
N ASP A 160 -8.53 9.58 -17.69
CA ASP A 160 -8.26 11.02 -17.61
C ASP A 160 -6.81 11.30 -17.14
N PRO A 161 -6.33 12.53 -17.26
CA PRO A 161 -4.96 12.87 -16.90
C PRO A 161 -4.62 12.44 -15.47
N PRO A 162 -3.34 12.23 -15.13
CA PRO A 162 -2.92 11.65 -13.87
C PRO A 162 -3.51 12.46 -12.71
N TRP A 163 -4.46 11.87 -12.00
CA TRP A 163 -5.04 12.49 -10.82
C TRP A 163 -3.99 12.54 -9.72
N GLU A 164 -3.51 13.71 -9.48
CA GLU A 164 -2.71 14.03 -8.32
C GLU A 164 -3.62 14.01 -7.09
N TYR A 165 -3.43 13.03 -6.21
CA TYR A 165 -4.04 13.08 -4.90
C TYR A 165 -3.14 13.87 -3.97
N GLY A 166 -3.54 15.14 -3.73
CA GLY A 166 -2.96 15.99 -2.70
C GLY A 166 -1.47 16.29 -2.90
N GLY A 167 -1.14 17.26 -3.73
CA GLY A 167 0.14 17.96 -3.63
C GLY A 167 0.11 18.88 -2.42
N THR A 168 0.68 18.46 -1.29
CA THR A 168 0.82 19.32 -0.12
C THR A 168 2.23 19.85 -0.07
N ILE A 169 2.34 21.17 -0.01
CA ILE A 169 3.61 21.89 0.12
C ILE A 169 3.79 22.19 1.59
N PHE A 170 4.87 21.70 2.19
CA PHE A 170 5.32 22.14 3.50
C PHE A 170 6.42 23.15 3.34
N GLU A 171 6.20 24.32 3.86
CA GLU A 171 7.29 25.23 4.15
C GLU A 171 7.98 24.72 5.42
N MET A 172 9.20 24.25 5.28
CA MET A 172 10.01 23.90 6.44
C MET A 172 10.42 25.19 7.13
N PRO A 173 10.25 25.27 8.46
CA PRO A 173 10.64 26.48 9.17
C PRO A 173 12.14 26.70 9.17
N SER A 174 12.59 27.70 9.87
CA SER A 174 13.89 28.33 9.98
C SER A 174 15.17 27.47 9.87
N TRP A 175 15.08 26.14 9.94
CA TRP A 175 16.24 25.23 9.94
C TRP A 175 16.54 24.63 8.54
N CYS A 176 15.87 25.06 7.56
CA CYS A 176 16.10 24.71 6.18
C CYS A 176 16.57 25.96 5.36
#